data_fb1287fcc0eedd1c98dee3df3148eda2
#
_entry.id   fb1287fcc0eedd1c98dee3df3148eda2
#
_cell.length_a   1.000
_cell.length_b   1.000
_cell.length_c   1.000
_cell.angle_alpha   90.00
_cell.angle_beta   90.00
_cell.angle_gamma   90.00
#
_symmetry.space_group_name_H-M   'P 1'
#
loop_
_entity.id
_entity.type
_entity.pdbx_description
1 polymer ?
#
loop_
_entity_poly.entity_id
_entity_poly.type
_entity_poly.pdbx_seq_one_letter_code
_entity_poly.pdbx_strand_id
1 'polypeptide(L)'
;MLKVVTFMKQVATGLQVEGNFGTAHVYRSSLNAIIAYCGKADFTFEEVSPEWLKGFEIHLRSRGCSWNTVSTYLRTFRAVYNRAVDLRKAPYVPHLFRSVYTGTRADHKRALGDEDMKKVFVKLSRTSGVSLAVYQAQELFILMFLLRGMPFVDLAYLRKSDLRDNVITYRRRKTGRP
;
A
#
# COMPACT_ATOMS: atom_id res chain seq x y z
N MET A 1 15.46 -18.49 20.05
CA MET A 1 15.59 -17.24 19.26
C MET A 1 14.38 -17.09 18.35
N LEU A 2 13.84 -15.87 18.20
CA LEU A 2 12.69 -15.62 17.34
C LEU A 2 13.11 -15.60 15.87
N LYS A 3 12.42 -16.37 15.04
CA LYS A 3 12.65 -16.43 13.60
C LYS A 3 11.89 -15.32 12.88
N VAL A 4 12.55 -14.64 11.92
CA VAL A 4 12.00 -13.48 11.20
C VAL A 4 10.78 -13.85 10.37
N VAL A 5 10.89 -14.90 9.53
CA VAL A 5 9.80 -15.32 8.64
C VAL A 5 8.57 -15.75 9.44
N THR A 6 8.80 -16.54 10.48
CA THR A 6 7.73 -17.03 11.38
C THR A 6 7.03 -15.85 12.08
N PHE A 7 7.78 -14.91 12.64
CA PHE A 7 7.21 -13.75 13.32
C PHE A 7 6.45 -12.83 12.35
N MET A 8 7.00 -12.59 11.17
CA MET A 8 6.35 -11.76 10.16
C MET A 8 5.04 -12.37 9.63
N LYS A 9 4.98 -13.71 9.53
CA LYS A 9 3.72 -14.44 9.25
C LYS A 9 2.68 -14.20 10.34
N GLN A 10 3.07 -14.32 11.61
CA GLN A 10 2.17 -14.07 12.74
C GLN A 10 1.62 -12.65 12.72
N VAL A 11 2.47 -11.65 12.49
CA VAL A 11 2.05 -10.25 12.39
C VAL A 11 1.06 -10.05 11.24
N ALA A 12 1.34 -10.60 10.05
CA ALA A 12 0.45 -10.49 8.90
C ALA A 12 -0.91 -11.17 9.13
N THR A 13 -0.92 -12.31 9.81
CA THR A 13 -2.16 -13.02 10.19
C THR A 13 -2.96 -12.21 11.22
N GLY A 14 -2.31 -11.65 12.24
CA GLY A 14 -2.96 -10.78 13.21
C GLY A 14 -3.65 -9.59 12.56
N LEU A 15 -2.95 -8.90 11.65
CA LEU A 15 -3.53 -7.78 10.88
C LEU A 15 -4.76 -8.21 10.06
N GLN A 16 -4.78 -9.44 9.54
CA GLN A 16 -5.92 -9.95 8.80
C GLN A 16 -7.12 -10.22 9.70
N VAL A 17 -6.89 -10.80 10.88
CA VAL A 17 -7.94 -11.05 11.89
C VAL A 17 -8.54 -9.74 12.39
N GLU A 18 -7.73 -8.68 12.54
CA GLU A 18 -8.16 -7.32 12.89
C GLU A 18 -8.91 -6.60 11.77
N GLY A 19 -9.10 -7.22 10.59
CA GLY A 19 -9.76 -6.60 9.43
C GLY A 19 -8.87 -5.65 8.62
N ASN A 20 -7.58 -5.54 8.93
CA ASN A 20 -6.61 -4.70 8.26
C ASN A 20 -6.06 -5.35 6.97
N PHE A 21 -6.96 -5.82 6.09
CA PHE A 21 -6.63 -6.64 4.91
C PHE A 21 -5.59 -6.01 3.98
N GLY A 22 -5.69 -4.69 3.71
CA GLY A 22 -4.75 -3.98 2.86
C GLY A 22 -3.33 -3.98 3.44
N THR A 23 -3.20 -3.73 4.74
CA THR A 23 -1.92 -3.77 5.44
C THR A 23 -1.38 -5.20 5.50
N ALA A 24 -2.22 -6.19 5.83
CA ALA A 24 -1.84 -7.60 5.83
C ALA A 24 -1.31 -8.06 4.46
N HIS A 25 -1.92 -7.59 3.36
CA HIS A 25 -1.45 -7.88 2.01
C HIS A 25 -0.03 -7.33 1.76
N VAL A 26 0.25 -6.08 2.15
CA VAL A 26 1.59 -5.47 2.04
C VAL A 26 2.62 -6.26 2.85
N TYR A 27 2.28 -6.67 4.08
CA TYR A 27 3.17 -7.49 4.92
C TYR A 27 3.47 -8.85 4.28
N ARG A 28 2.49 -9.51 3.70
CA ARG A 28 2.69 -10.78 2.97
C ARG A 28 3.55 -10.61 1.72
N SER A 29 3.33 -9.55 0.94
CA SER A 29 4.14 -9.25 -0.24
C SER A 29 5.60 -9.00 0.13
N SER A 30 5.84 -8.21 1.20
CA SER A 30 7.17 -7.96 1.74
C SER A 30 7.83 -9.24 2.26
N LEU A 31 7.08 -10.08 2.98
CA LEU A 31 7.55 -11.39 3.45
C LEU A 31 7.96 -12.32 2.31
N ASN A 32 7.15 -12.41 1.25
CA ASN A 32 7.47 -13.24 0.08
C ASN A 32 8.76 -12.76 -0.60
N ALA A 33 8.99 -11.44 -0.65
CA ALA A 33 10.23 -10.90 -1.19
C ALA A 33 11.45 -11.24 -0.32
N ILE A 34 11.31 -11.23 1.01
CA ILE A 34 12.35 -11.64 1.95
C ILE A 34 12.66 -13.15 1.81
N ILE A 35 11.63 -13.99 1.73
CA ILE A 35 11.80 -15.45 1.52
C ILE A 35 12.52 -15.72 0.19
N ALA A 36 12.17 -14.98 -0.86
CA ALA A 36 12.84 -15.11 -2.16
C ALA A 36 14.33 -14.71 -2.10
N TYR A 37 14.66 -13.71 -1.29
CA TYR A 37 16.05 -13.29 -1.07
C TYR A 37 16.84 -14.29 -0.23
N CYS A 38 16.26 -14.84 0.84
CA CYS A 38 16.95 -15.74 1.77
C CYS A 38 16.92 -17.22 1.34
N GLY A 39 16.23 -17.59 0.24
CA GLY A 39 16.21 -18.96 -0.26
C GLY A 39 15.40 -19.94 0.60
N LYS A 40 14.27 -19.55 1.15
CA LYS A 40 13.34 -20.34 1.98
C LYS A 40 13.82 -20.70 3.40
N ALA A 41 15.07 -20.45 3.76
CA ALA A 41 15.54 -20.64 5.13
C ALA A 41 14.96 -19.56 6.04
N ASP A 42 14.44 -19.93 7.23
CA ASP A 42 14.07 -18.98 8.26
C ASP A 42 15.31 -18.59 9.07
N PHE A 43 15.52 -17.30 9.29
CA PHE A 43 16.69 -16.73 9.93
C PHE A 43 16.29 -15.91 11.15
N THR A 44 17.27 -15.51 11.99
CA THR A 44 17.02 -14.79 13.24
C THR A 44 17.14 -13.28 13.06
N PHE A 45 16.62 -12.51 14.01
CA PHE A 45 16.74 -11.06 13.98
C PHE A 45 18.19 -10.58 14.21
N GLU A 46 19.02 -11.39 14.85
CA GLU A 46 20.45 -11.13 15.08
C GLU A 46 21.25 -11.17 13.78
N GLU A 47 20.80 -11.91 12.77
CA GLU A 47 21.42 -11.99 11.45
C GLU A 47 21.13 -10.76 10.57
N VAL A 48 20.20 -9.89 10.99
CA VAL A 48 19.84 -8.68 10.24
C VAL A 48 20.88 -7.59 10.50
N SER A 49 21.76 -7.34 9.56
CA SER A 49 22.77 -6.27 9.60
C SER A 49 22.48 -5.19 8.53
N PRO A 50 23.17 -4.02 8.60
CA PRO A 50 23.12 -3.03 7.52
C PRO A 50 23.51 -3.61 6.16
N GLU A 51 24.48 -4.53 6.11
CA GLU A 51 24.95 -5.21 4.90
C GLU A 51 23.86 -6.13 4.35
N TRP A 52 23.19 -6.91 5.23
CA TRP A 52 22.07 -7.76 4.86
C TRP A 52 20.93 -6.92 4.25
N LEU A 53 20.58 -5.80 4.88
CA LEU A 53 19.54 -4.89 4.38
C LEU A 53 19.92 -4.28 3.02
N LYS A 54 21.20 -3.93 2.84
CA LYS A 54 21.70 -3.41 1.56
C LYS A 54 21.67 -4.46 0.47
N GLY A 55 22.06 -5.70 0.78
CA GLY A 55 21.93 -6.85 -0.12
C GLY A 55 20.49 -7.10 -0.55
N PHE A 56 19.53 -7.01 0.39
CA PHE A 56 18.11 -7.13 0.08
C PHE A 56 17.62 -5.99 -0.82
N GLU A 57 18.01 -4.75 -0.58
CA GLU A 57 17.72 -3.61 -1.46
C GLU A 57 18.21 -3.86 -2.88
N ILE A 58 19.46 -4.29 -3.04
CA ILE A 58 20.08 -4.60 -4.34
C ILE A 58 19.31 -5.73 -5.03
N HIS A 59 18.97 -6.81 -4.30
CA HIS A 59 18.16 -7.91 -4.82
C HIS A 59 16.81 -7.44 -5.35
N LEU A 60 16.09 -6.60 -4.62
CA LEU A 60 14.80 -6.05 -5.07
C LEU A 60 14.98 -5.21 -6.35
N ARG A 61 16.04 -4.40 -6.42
CA ARG A 61 16.34 -3.59 -7.60
C ARG A 61 16.70 -4.44 -8.81
N SER A 62 17.50 -5.49 -8.64
CA SER A 62 17.85 -6.42 -9.73
C SER A 62 16.64 -7.16 -10.30
N ARG A 63 15.59 -7.33 -9.49
CA ARG A 63 14.29 -7.88 -9.92
C ARG A 63 13.33 -6.85 -10.54
N GLY A 64 13.80 -5.65 -10.82
CA GLY A 64 13.00 -4.60 -11.46
C GLY A 64 12.01 -3.86 -10.53
N CYS A 65 12.07 -4.05 -9.21
CA CYS A 65 11.21 -3.33 -8.29
C CYS A 65 11.44 -1.81 -8.38
N SER A 66 10.37 -1.03 -8.43
CA SER A 66 10.46 0.43 -8.35
C SER A 66 11.02 0.87 -6.98
N TRP A 67 11.58 2.07 -6.89
CA TRP A 67 12.06 2.62 -5.62
C TRP A 67 10.96 2.71 -4.54
N ASN A 68 9.73 2.99 -4.94
CA ASN A 68 8.59 3.02 -4.01
C ASN A 68 8.24 1.62 -3.50
N THR A 69 8.37 0.58 -4.33
CA THR A 69 8.20 -0.82 -3.90
C THR A 69 9.30 -1.24 -2.93
N VAL A 70 10.56 -0.92 -3.24
CA VAL A 70 11.72 -1.17 -2.36
C VAL A 70 11.50 -0.50 -0.99
N SER A 71 11.15 0.79 -1.01
CA SER A 71 10.84 1.54 0.21
C SER A 71 9.71 0.90 1.00
N THR A 72 8.62 0.49 0.34
CA THR A 72 7.48 -0.16 1.00
C THR A 72 7.93 -1.42 1.72
N TYR A 73 8.71 -2.29 1.07
CA TYR A 73 9.16 -3.54 1.69
C TYR A 73 10.13 -3.31 2.85
N LEU A 74 11.09 -2.39 2.68
CA LEU A 74 12.04 -2.05 3.75
C LEU A 74 11.36 -1.37 4.93
N ARG A 75 10.40 -0.47 4.70
CA ARG A 75 9.61 0.15 5.78
C ARG A 75 8.74 -0.87 6.52
N THR A 76 8.13 -1.80 5.79
CA THR A 76 7.36 -2.89 6.39
C THR A 76 8.27 -3.77 7.24
N PHE A 77 9.44 -4.13 6.73
CA PHE A 77 10.40 -4.93 7.49
C PHE A 77 10.92 -4.18 8.73
N ARG A 78 11.20 -2.87 8.62
CA ARG A 78 11.54 -2.03 9.77
C ARG A 78 10.46 -2.03 10.84
N ALA A 79 9.19 -1.96 10.45
CA ALA A 79 8.08 -2.02 11.41
C ALA A 79 8.01 -3.37 12.14
N VAL A 80 8.24 -4.48 11.43
CA VAL A 80 8.33 -5.83 12.02
C VAL A 80 9.52 -5.93 12.97
N TYR A 81 10.70 -5.45 12.56
CA TYR A 81 11.91 -5.45 13.37
C TYR A 81 11.71 -4.67 14.66
N ASN A 82 11.21 -3.44 14.58
CA ASN A 82 10.95 -2.61 15.76
C ASN A 82 9.94 -3.28 16.71
N ARG A 83 8.88 -3.89 16.17
CA ARG A 83 7.92 -4.65 16.98
C ARG A 83 8.58 -5.82 17.71
N ALA A 84 9.53 -6.50 17.10
CA ALA A 84 10.30 -7.56 17.77
C ALA A 84 11.23 -7.01 18.85
N VAL A 85 11.83 -5.84 18.64
CA VAL A 85 12.63 -5.13 19.64
C VAL A 85 11.77 -4.72 20.84
N ASP A 86 10.60 -4.12 20.60
CA ASP A 86 9.66 -3.71 21.66
C ASP A 86 9.21 -4.90 22.52
N LEU A 87 9.09 -6.08 21.92
CA LEU A 87 8.79 -7.34 22.58
C LEU A 87 10.03 -7.99 23.25
N ARG A 88 11.19 -7.35 23.22
CA ARG A 88 12.48 -7.88 23.70
C ARG A 88 12.89 -9.22 23.07
N LYS A 89 12.50 -9.42 21.81
CA LYS A 89 12.77 -10.65 21.03
C LYS A 89 13.76 -10.45 19.89
N ALA A 90 14.24 -9.21 19.72
CA ALA A 90 15.28 -8.83 18.77
C ALA A 90 16.22 -7.82 19.42
N PRO A 91 17.51 -7.76 19.03
CA PRO A 91 18.44 -6.75 19.55
C PRO A 91 18.06 -5.37 19.05
N TYR A 92 18.25 -4.35 19.88
CA TYR A 92 18.18 -2.96 19.43
C TYR A 92 19.51 -2.59 18.76
N VAL A 93 19.47 -2.26 17.47
CA VAL A 93 20.63 -1.78 16.71
C VAL A 93 20.36 -0.33 16.27
N PRO A 94 21.12 0.66 16.79
CA PRO A 94 20.94 2.06 16.41
C PRO A 94 21.13 2.24 14.90
N HIS A 95 20.21 3.00 14.28
CA HIS A 95 20.30 3.37 12.86
C HIS A 95 20.37 2.21 11.84
N LEU A 96 19.94 1.00 12.23
CA LEU A 96 20.03 -0.22 11.39
C LEU A 96 19.57 0.01 9.92
N PHE A 97 18.49 0.75 9.71
CA PHE A 97 17.91 1.00 8.38
C PHE A 97 18.40 2.30 7.71
N ARG A 98 19.48 2.94 8.22
CA ARG A 98 19.96 4.23 7.70
C ARG A 98 20.54 4.12 6.28
N SER A 99 21.17 2.99 5.96
CA SER A 99 21.87 2.77 4.68
C SER A 99 20.96 2.38 3.51
N VAL A 100 19.67 2.15 3.77
CA VAL A 100 18.72 1.67 2.75
C VAL A 100 17.62 2.69 2.46
N TYR A 101 17.03 2.58 1.26
CA TYR A 101 16.04 3.52 0.80
C TYR A 101 14.67 3.27 1.46
N THR A 102 14.24 4.20 2.28
CA THR A 102 12.91 4.19 2.94
C THR A 102 12.09 5.44 2.65
N GLY A 103 12.49 6.23 1.64
CA GLY A 103 11.80 7.43 1.19
C GLY A 103 10.63 7.15 0.25
N THR A 104 10.06 8.22 -0.30
CA THR A 104 9.07 8.17 -1.38
C THR A 104 9.56 9.01 -2.56
N ARG A 105 9.40 8.49 -3.77
CA ARG A 105 9.64 9.24 -5.00
C ARG A 105 8.32 9.50 -5.70
N ALA A 106 8.07 10.76 -6.03
CA ALA A 106 6.98 11.16 -6.90
C ALA A 106 7.55 11.31 -8.33
N ASP A 107 7.77 10.18 -9.01
CA ASP A 107 8.42 10.18 -10.31
C ASP A 107 7.57 10.84 -11.40
N HIS A 108 6.24 10.78 -11.29
CA HIS A 108 5.31 11.42 -12.21
C HIS A 108 4.05 11.89 -11.49
N LYS A 109 3.70 13.15 -11.68
CA LYS A 109 2.37 13.65 -11.33
C LYS A 109 1.38 13.12 -12.36
N ARG A 110 0.39 12.34 -11.92
CA ARG A 110 -0.69 11.81 -12.78
C ARG A 110 -1.94 12.71 -12.75
N ALA A 111 -1.76 13.99 -12.44
CA ALA A 111 -2.85 14.95 -12.52
C ALA A 111 -3.17 15.21 -13.99
N LEU A 112 -4.45 15.15 -14.34
CA LEU A 112 -4.93 15.57 -15.64
C LEU A 112 -4.87 17.10 -15.72
N GLY A 113 -4.47 17.62 -16.88
CA GLY A 113 -4.55 19.05 -17.17
C GLY A 113 -6.01 19.45 -17.49
N ASP A 114 -6.25 20.78 -17.53
CA ASP A 114 -7.59 21.32 -17.75
C ASP A 114 -8.22 20.85 -19.07
N GLU A 115 -7.42 20.76 -20.13
CA GLU A 115 -7.89 20.27 -21.45
C GLU A 115 -8.29 18.79 -21.42
N ASP A 116 -7.54 17.97 -20.70
CA ASP A 116 -7.88 16.54 -20.56
C ASP A 116 -9.10 16.37 -19.65
N MET A 117 -9.23 17.19 -18.61
CA MET A 117 -10.44 17.23 -17.78
C MET A 117 -11.68 17.60 -18.61
N LYS A 118 -11.59 18.65 -19.45
CA LYS A 118 -12.70 19.00 -20.37
C LYS A 118 -13.12 17.83 -21.23
N LYS A 119 -12.18 17.07 -21.81
CA LYS A 119 -12.47 15.87 -22.60
C LYS A 119 -13.19 14.79 -21.79
N VAL A 120 -12.77 14.57 -20.54
CA VAL A 120 -13.44 13.62 -19.63
C VAL A 120 -14.87 14.03 -19.31
N PHE A 121 -15.17 15.34 -19.24
CA PHE A 121 -16.53 15.83 -18.99
C PHE A 121 -17.43 15.80 -20.23
N VAL A 122 -16.88 15.61 -21.44
CA VAL A 122 -17.69 15.41 -22.64
C VAL A 122 -18.38 14.04 -22.53
N LYS A 123 -19.71 14.06 -22.45
CA LYS A 123 -20.51 12.84 -22.30
C LYS A 123 -20.30 11.90 -23.48
N LEU A 124 -19.78 10.71 -23.23
CA LEU A 124 -19.72 9.64 -24.23
C LEU A 124 -21.14 9.21 -24.59
N SER A 125 -21.46 9.14 -25.88
CA SER A 125 -22.72 8.57 -26.33
C SER A 125 -22.65 7.04 -26.28
N ARG A 126 -23.70 6.38 -25.79
CA ARG A 126 -23.81 4.92 -25.83
C ARG A 126 -23.77 4.36 -27.26
N THR A 127 -24.02 5.20 -28.27
CA THR A 127 -24.00 4.85 -29.68
C THR A 127 -22.63 4.94 -30.35
N SER A 128 -21.60 5.43 -29.66
CA SER A 128 -20.25 5.68 -30.20
C SER A 128 -19.32 4.47 -30.21
N GLY A 129 -19.81 3.23 -30.12
CA GLY A 129 -18.96 2.02 -30.12
C GLY A 129 -18.09 1.81 -28.88
N VAL A 130 -18.26 2.65 -27.87
CA VAL A 130 -17.51 2.56 -26.61
C VAL A 130 -18.09 1.46 -25.74
N SER A 131 -17.23 0.63 -25.13
CA SER A 131 -17.70 -0.43 -24.24
C SER A 131 -18.44 0.13 -23.01
N LEU A 132 -19.43 -0.61 -22.52
CA LEU A 132 -20.19 -0.25 -21.32
C LEU A 132 -19.27 0.02 -20.12
N ALA A 133 -18.18 -0.74 -19.99
CA ALA A 133 -17.20 -0.59 -18.89
C ALA A 133 -16.50 0.79 -18.93
N VAL A 134 -16.14 1.27 -20.12
CA VAL A 134 -15.51 2.60 -20.28
C VAL A 134 -16.51 3.71 -19.97
N TYR A 135 -17.75 3.56 -20.43
CA TYR A 135 -18.83 4.50 -20.11
C TYR A 135 -19.04 4.59 -18.59
N GLN A 136 -19.17 3.45 -17.91
CA GLN A 136 -19.35 3.41 -16.45
C GLN A 136 -18.13 3.98 -15.71
N ALA A 137 -16.91 3.71 -16.19
CA ALA A 137 -15.70 4.27 -15.61
C ALA A 137 -15.65 5.79 -15.69
N GLN A 138 -16.10 6.38 -16.83
CA GLN A 138 -16.21 7.83 -16.98
C GLN A 138 -17.21 8.42 -15.99
N GLU A 139 -18.43 7.86 -15.92
CA GLU A 139 -19.47 8.33 -14.99
C GLU A 139 -18.99 8.30 -13.54
N LEU A 140 -18.35 7.19 -13.12
CA LEU A 140 -17.79 7.07 -11.77
C LEU A 140 -16.64 8.06 -11.52
N PHE A 141 -15.78 8.29 -12.50
CA PHE A 141 -14.70 9.27 -12.36
C PHE A 141 -15.25 10.69 -12.20
N ILE A 142 -16.23 11.08 -13.02
CA ILE A 142 -16.90 12.39 -12.94
C ILE A 142 -17.56 12.53 -11.57
N LEU A 143 -18.28 11.50 -11.11
CA LEU A 143 -18.94 11.51 -9.80
C LEU A 143 -17.92 11.68 -8.66
N MET A 144 -16.81 10.91 -8.67
CA MET A 144 -15.75 11.06 -7.67
C MET A 144 -15.14 12.46 -7.68
N PHE A 145 -14.96 13.07 -8.86
CA PHE A 145 -14.45 14.42 -9.00
C PHE A 145 -15.42 15.45 -8.42
N LEU A 146 -16.69 15.38 -8.76
CA LEU A 146 -17.75 16.26 -8.25
C LEU A 146 -17.91 16.14 -6.74
N LEU A 147 -17.67 14.94 -6.19
CA LEU A 147 -17.63 14.67 -4.74
C LEU A 147 -16.25 15.05 -4.11
N ARG A 148 -15.55 16.05 -4.70
CA ARG A 148 -14.29 16.61 -4.20
C ARG A 148 -13.17 15.57 -4.04
N GLY A 149 -13.08 14.62 -4.97
CA GLY A 149 -12.06 13.58 -4.97
C GLY A 149 -12.33 12.44 -3.99
N MET A 150 -13.60 12.12 -3.76
CA MET A 150 -13.98 10.95 -2.97
C MET A 150 -13.31 9.69 -3.54
N PRO A 151 -12.57 8.90 -2.75
CA PRO A 151 -11.98 7.67 -3.22
C PRO A 151 -13.02 6.65 -3.68
N PHE A 152 -12.73 5.90 -4.74
CA PHE A 152 -13.64 4.89 -5.27
C PHE A 152 -14.16 3.90 -4.20
N VAL A 153 -13.29 3.47 -3.28
CA VAL A 153 -13.70 2.57 -2.20
C VAL A 153 -14.74 3.20 -1.28
N ASP A 154 -14.64 4.49 -1.00
CA ASP A 154 -15.59 5.20 -0.15
C ASP A 154 -16.92 5.38 -0.89
N LEU A 155 -16.88 5.71 -2.19
CA LEU A 155 -18.05 5.79 -3.07
C LEU A 155 -18.78 4.44 -3.17
N ALA A 156 -18.04 3.33 -3.36
CA ALA A 156 -18.61 1.98 -3.50
C ALA A 156 -19.34 1.49 -2.24
N TYR A 157 -19.01 2.04 -1.08
CA TYR A 157 -19.66 1.71 0.20
C TYR A 157 -20.63 2.78 0.69
N LEU A 158 -20.85 3.84 -0.08
CA LEU A 158 -21.80 4.89 0.26
C LEU A 158 -23.23 4.32 0.30
N ARG A 159 -23.97 4.65 1.33
CA ARG A 159 -25.36 4.20 1.54
C ARG A 159 -26.33 5.35 1.31
N LYS A 160 -27.57 5.04 0.96
CA LYS A 160 -28.65 6.04 0.87
C LYS A 160 -28.85 6.81 2.19
N SER A 161 -28.62 6.16 3.32
CA SER A 161 -28.68 6.78 4.65
C SER A 161 -27.61 7.84 4.90
N ASP A 162 -26.53 7.83 4.12
CA ASP A 162 -25.43 8.79 4.24
C ASP A 162 -25.76 10.11 3.52
N LEU A 163 -26.82 10.13 2.70
CA LEU A 163 -27.36 11.32 2.05
C LEU A 163 -28.57 11.82 2.84
N ARG A 164 -28.46 13.02 3.41
CA ARG A 164 -29.55 13.74 4.09
C ARG A 164 -29.50 15.21 3.69
N ASP A 165 -30.65 15.78 3.37
CA ASP A 165 -30.79 17.20 3.03
C ASP A 165 -29.77 17.66 1.96
N ASN A 166 -29.56 16.85 0.92
CA ASN A 166 -28.55 17.06 -0.14
C ASN A 166 -27.09 17.11 0.35
N VAL A 167 -26.83 16.68 1.59
CA VAL A 167 -25.48 16.58 2.17
C VAL A 167 -25.10 15.10 2.33
N ILE A 168 -23.91 14.75 1.83
CA ILE A 168 -23.32 13.41 2.01
C ILE A 168 -22.39 13.47 3.22
N THR A 169 -22.71 12.65 4.24
CA THR A 169 -21.90 12.48 5.45
C THR A 169 -21.48 11.02 5.57
N TYR A 170 -20.17 10.76 5.49
CA TYR A 170 -19.62 9.40 5.57
C TYR A 170 -18.32 9.36 6.35
N ARG A 171 -17.94 8.18 6.84
CA ARG A 171 -16.61 7.95 7.43
C ARG A 171 -15.69 7.30 6.43
N ARG A 172 -14.52 7.92 6.24
CA ARG A 172 -13.51 7.41 5.32
C ARG A 172 -13.03 6.02 5.73
N ARG A 173 -13.21 5.02 4.89
CA ARG A 173 -12.87 3.62 5.21
C ARG A 173 -11.38 3.42 5.56
N LYS A 174 -10.49 4.13 4.90
CA LYS A 174 -9.04 4.00 5.13
C LYS A 174 -8.62 4.51 6.52
N THR A 175 -9.27 5.53 7.05
CA THR A 175 -8.80 6.24 8.26
C THR A 175 -9.83 6.25 9.39
N GLY A 176 -11.08 5.85 9.14
CA GLY A 176 -12.18 5.96 10.09
C GLY A 176 -12.59 7.40 10.43
N ARG A 177 -11.98 8.40 9.79
CA ARG A 177 -12.29 9.83 10.01
C ARG A 177 -13.48 10.27 9.15
N PRO A 178 -14.32 11.21 9.66
CA PRO A 178 -15.34 11.87 8.85
C PRO A 178 -14.70 12.72 7.75
#